data_6aba816265339f3db28f5b005a02ad35
#
_entry.id   6aba816265339f3db28f5b005a02ad35
#
_cell.length_a   1.000
_cell.length_b   1.000
_cell.length_c   1.000
_cell.angle_alpha   90.00
_cell.angle_beta   90.00
_cell.angle_gamma   90.00
#
_symmetry.space_group_name_H-M   'P 1'
#
loop_
_entity.id
_entity.type
_entity.pdbx_description
1 polymer ?
#
loop_
_entity_poly.entity_id
_entity_poly.type
_entity_poly.pdbx_seq_one_letter_code
_entity_poly.pdbx_strand_id
1 'polypeptide(L)'
;AGADFVAYDSLGIPVSVRVTAVLQSRTGSETGYRWFADSGDNDPATGSKIAVGSGTIHFDGDGRFVSASNSSVAVSRTNIPSISPLEFALNFDQISGLSSSSSSLSATRQDGFPPGKLTSYLIGEDGAIRGVFDNGTERTLGQVRLARFANPAGLDQRGQNLFGTGVNSGLPVVGSPGEQGIGSVISGAVE
;
A
#
# COMPACT_ATOMS: atom_id res chain seq x y z
N ALA A 1 -6.36 -11.70 25.73
CA ALA A 1 -6.34 -12.14 24.32
C ALA A 1 -5.08 -11.62 23.67
N GLY A 2 -4.53 -12.38 22.71
CA GLY A 2 -3.35 -11.98 21.94
C GLY A 2 -3.48 -12.42 20.49
N ALA A 3 -2.89 -11.64 19.58
CA ALA A 3 -2.78 -11.93 18.17
C ALA A 3 -1.36 -11.66 17.68
N ASP A 4 -0.84 -12.56 16.89
CA ASP A 4 0.42 -12.38 16.16
C ASP A 4 0.10 -12.14 14.69
N PHE A 5 0.74 -11.17 14.07
CA PHE A 5 0.63 -10.90 12.63
C PHE A 5 1.93 -10.33 12.08
N VAL A 6 2.03 -10.30 10.76
CA VAL A 6 3.18 -9.79 10.03
C VAL A 6 2.76 -8.52 9.30
N ALA A 7 3.43 -7.40 9.56
CA ALA A 7 3.37 -6.19 8.74
C ALA A 7 4.54 -6.19 7.74
N TYR A 8 4.47 -5.38 6.70
CA TYR A 8 5.55 -5.24 5.73
C TYR A 8 6.04 -3.80 5.69
N ASP A 9 7.36 -3.62 5.71
CA ASP A 9 7.97 -2.29 5.60
C ASP A 9 7.96 -1.77 4.14
N SER A 10 8.53 -0.59 3.92
CA SER A 10 8.58 0.06 2.59
C SER A 10 9.37 -0.74 1.54
N LEU A 11 10.20 -1.69 1.95
CA LEU A 11 10.92 -2.62 1.09
C LEU A 11 10.22 -3.98 0.97
N GLY A 12 9.07 -4.15 1.64
CA GLY A 12 8.33 -5.41 1.71
C GLY A 12 8.94 -6.44 2.65
N ILE A 13 9.89 -6.05 3.52
CA ILE A 13 10.49 -6.96 4.50
C ILE A 13 9.50 -7.21 5.63
N PRO A 14 9.25 -8.47 6.01
CA PRO A 14 8.29 -8.79 7.06
C PRO A 14 8.76 -8.29 8.44
N VAL A 15 7.81 -7.80 9.21
CA VAL A 15 7.96 -7.33 10.60
C VAL A 15 6.94 -8.06 11.44
N SER A 16 7.40 -8.80 12.43
CA SER A 16 6.51 -9.54 13.33
C SER A 16 6.01 -8.65 14.46
N VAL A 17 4.69 -8.58 14.61
CA VAL A 17 4.04 -7.78 15.66
C VAL A 17 3.08 -8.67 16.43
N ARG A 18 3.14 -8.57 17.75
CA ARG A 18 2.20 -9.18 18.68
C ARG A 18 1.36 -8.11 19.34
N VAL A 19 0.05 -8.25 19.28
CA VAL A 19 -0.90 -7.39 20.00
C VAL A 19 -1.54 -8.20 21.12
N THR A 20 -1.50 -7.66 22.34
CA THR A 20 -2.12 -8.26 23.53
C THR A 20 -3.13 -7.30 24.11
N ALA A 21 -4.36 -7.76 24.34
CA ALA A 21 -5.41 -7.01 25.02
C ALA A 21 -5.68 -7.59 26.41
N VAL A 22 -5.67 -6.71 27.42
CA VAL A 22 -5.88 -7.04 28.83
C VAL A 22 -7.06 -6.23 29.36
N LEU A 23 -7.97 -6.89 30.09
CA LEU A 23 -9.08 -6.21 30.74
C LEU A 23 -8.54 -5.19 31.75
N GLN A 24 -8.94 -3.94 31.61
CA GLN A 24 -8.52 -2.84 32.48
C GLN A 24 -9.64 -2.42 33.42
N SER A 25 -10.86 -2.30 32.96
CA SER A 25 -12.01 -1.84 33.73
C SER A 25 -13.30 -2.52 33.29
N ARG A 26 -14.20 -2.72 34.22
CA ARG A 26 -15.57 -3.13 33.97
C ARG A 26 -16.48 -2.32 34.89
N THR A 27 -17.32 -1.49 34.33
CA THR A 27 -18.26 -0.63 35.03
C THR A 27 -19.64 -0.87 34.43
N GLY A 28 -20.57 -1.42 35.18
CA GLY A 28 -21.99 -1.65 34.83
C GLY A 28 -22.37 -1.82 33.36
N SER A 29 -22.22 -0.77 32.56
CA SER A 29 -22.57 -0.71 31.16
C SER A 29 -21.37 -0.59 30.18
N GLU A 30 -20.14 -0.59 30.69
CA GLU A 30 -18.95 -0.47 29.83
C GLU A 30 -17.84 -1.43 30.24
N THR A 31 -17.12 -1.93 29.26
CA THR A 31 -15.91 -2.74 29.46
C THR A 31 -14.74 -2.11 28.71
N GLY A 32 -13.67 -1.80 29.45
CA GLY A 32 -12.44 -1.23 28.91
C GLY A 32 -11.31 -2.24 28.89
N TYR A 33 -10.66 -2.37 27.75
CA TYR A 33 -9.42 -3.15 27.60
C TYR A 33 -8.26 -2.22 27.30
N ARG A 34 -7.10 -2.57 27.81
CA ARG A 34 -5.85 -1.96 27.40
C ARG A 34 -5.14 -2.91 26.45
N TRP A 35 -4.73 -2.39 25.29
CA TRP A 35 -3.93 -3.15 24.35
C TRP A 35 -2.48 -2.68 24.34
N PHE A 36 -1.59 -3.61 24.04
CA PHE A 36 -0.14 -3.41 23.91
C PHE A 36 0.30 -4.07 22.63
N ALA A 37 1.18 -3.41 21.89
CA ALA A 37 1.85 -3.99 20.72
C ALA A 37 3.34 -4.13 21.00
N ASP A 38 3.87 -5.30 20.70
CA ASP A 38 5.27 -5.65 20.89
C ASP A 38 5.84 -6.15 19.56
N SER A 39 7.09 -5.80 19.26
CA SER A 39 7.83 -6.31 18.12
C SER A 39 9.29 -6.53 18.49
N GLY A 40 9.80 -7.73 18.19
CA GLY A 40 11.22 -8.04 18.35
C GLY A 40 12.11 -7.36 17.28
N ASP A 41 11.48 -6.85 16.22
CA ASP A 41 12.15 -6.14 15.12
C ASP A 41 12.38 -4.66 15.44
N ASN A 42 11.87 -4.17 16.57
CA ASN A 42 12.07 -2.78 16.99
C ASN A 42 13.50 -2.56 17.46
N ASP A 43 14.10 -1.44 17.02
CA ASP A 43 15.46 -1.09 17.42
C ASP A 43 15.53 -0.80 18.93
N PRO A 44 16.32 -1.57 19.70
CA PRO A 44 16.47 -1.37 21.14
C PRO A 44 17.09 0.00 21.49
N ALA A 45 17.78 0.66 20.56
CA ALA A 45 18.34 1.99 20.77
C ALA A 45 17.28 3.08 20.97
N THR A 46 16.02 2.83 20.60
CA THR A 46 14.89 3.74 20.85
C THR A 46 14.53 3.90 22.32
N GLY A 47 15.03 3.00 23.20
CA GLY A 47 14.71 2.98 24.62
C GLY A 47 13.38 2.28 24.96
N SER A 48 12.47 2.11 23.99
CA SER A 48 11.19 1.40 24.16
C SER A 48 11.33 -0.13 24.08
N LYS A 49 12.52 -0.63 23.78
CA LYS A 49 12.80 -2.06 23.58
C LYS A 49 11.84 -2.66 22.55
N ILE A 50 11.02 -3.66 22.96
CA ILE A 50 10.05 -4.33 22.10
C ILE A 50 8.69 -3.63 22.05
N ALA A 51 8.39 -2.67 22.95
CA ALA A 51 7.11 -1.98 22.97
C ALA A 51 7.00 -0.98 21.82
N VAL A 52 6.00 -1.18 20.96
CA VAL A 52 5.81 -0.40 19.71
C VAL A 52 4.46 0.31 19.64
N GLY A 53 3.59 0.10 20.60
CA GLY A 53 2.31 0.79 20.71
C GLY A 53 1.49 0.35 21.91
N SER A 54 0.58 1.22 22.36
CA SER A 54 -0.41 0.87 23.39
C SER A 54 -1.57 1.86 23.34
N GLY A 55 -2.75 1.40 23.77
CA GLY A 55 -3.94 2.24 23.84
C GLY A 55 -5.06 1.53 24.59
N THR A 56 -6.29 2.04 24.43
CA THR A 56 -7.47 1.48 25.07
C THR A 56 -8.55 1.16 24.04
N ILE A 57 -9.37 0.17 24.34
CA ILE A 57 -10.53 -0.24 23.55
C ILE A 57 -11.71 -0.29 24.51
N HIS A 58 -12.84 0.32 24.09
CA HIS A 58 -14.06 0.40 24.89
C HIS A 58 -15.21 -0.32 24.19
N PHE A 59 -15.95 -1.09 24.96
CA PHE A 59 -17.15 -1.79 24.56
C PHE A 59 -18.34 -1.38 25.43
N ASP A 60 -19.53 -1.39 24.86
CA ASP A 60 -20.78 -1.18 25.59
C ASP A 60 -21.18 -2.42 26.41
N GLY A 61 -22.32 -2.33 27.12
CA GLY A 61 -22.87 -3.42 27.92
C GLY A 61 -23.27 -4.65 27.12
N ASP A 62 -23.51 -4.50 25.81
CA ASP A 62 -23.82 -5.57 24.86
C ASP A 62 -22.56 -6.15 24.21
N GLY A 63 -21.38 -5.65 24.58
CA GLY A 63 -20.10 -6.08 24.04
C GLY A 63 -19.81 -5.57 22.62
N ARG A 64 -20.50 -4.53 22.16
CA ARG A 64 -20.23 -3.89 20.88
C ARG A 64 -19.09 -2.88 21.03
N PHE A 65 -18.25 -2.80 20.00
CA PHE A 65 -17.19 -1.81 19.94
C PHE A 65 -17.76 -0.38 19.98
N VAL A 66 -17.22 0.47 20.85
CA VAL A 66 -17.60 1.87 20.98
C VAL A 66 -16.49 2.78 20.49
N SER A 67 -15.29 2.59 21.00
CA SER A 67 -14.15 3.43 20.63
C SER A 67 -12.82 2.75 20.92
N ALA A 68 -11.80 3.18 20.23
CA ALA A 68 -10.41 2.88 20.56
C ALA A 68 -9.61 4.19 20.64
N SER A 69 -8.66 4.26 21.54
CA SER A 69 -7.71 5.36 21.62
C SER A 69 -6.33 4.89 21.27
N ASN A 70 -5.57 5.78 20.60
CA ASN A 70 -4.16 5.58 20.32
C ASN A 70 -3.85 4.27 19.57
N SER A 71 -4.55 4.02 18.45
CA SER A 71 -4.45 2.78 17.68
C SER A 71 -3.20 2.70 16.78
N SER A 72 -2.25 3.64 16.89
CA SER A 72 -1.03 3.67 16.10
C SER A 72 0.06 2.76 16.69
N VAL A 73 0.75 2.06 15.79
CA VAL A 73 1.93 1.24 16.08
C VAL A 73 3.09 1.80 15.27
N ALA A 74 4.26 1.97 15.91
CA ALA A 74 5.47 2.47 15.27
C ALA A 74 6.66 1.56 15.60
N VAL A 75 7.21 0.90 14.58
CA VAL A 75 8.37 0.01 14.70
C VAL A 75 9.58 0.68 14.09
N SER A 76 10.57 1.03 14.90
CA SER A 76 11.81 1.63 14.43
C SER A 76 12.78 0.55 13.95
N ARG A 77 13.37 0.77 12.75
CA ARG A 77 14.30 -0.17 12.09
C ARG A 77 15.48 0.60 11.50
N THR A 78 16.37 1.08 12.36
CA THR A 78 17.49 1.94 11.94
C THR A 78 18.61 1.19 11.21
N ASN A 79 18.68 -0.14 11.36
CA ASN A 79 19.69 -0.98 10.74
C ASN A 79 19.36 -1.46 9.32
N ILE A 80 18.18 -1.07 8.79
CA ILE A 80 17.69 -1.48 7.47
C ILE A 80 17.38 -0.20 6.68
N PRO A 81 17.70 -0.13 5.38
CA PRO A 81 17.46 1.06 4.55
C PRO A 81 15.99 1.22 4.14
N SER A 82 15.05 0.79 4.97
CA SER A 82 13.62 1.03 4.83
C SER A 82 13.22 2.36 5.48
N ILE A 83 12.03 2.86 5.13
CA ILE A 83 11.46 4.03 5.83
C ILE A 83 11.26 3.64 7.30
N SER A 84 11.84 4.42 8.20
CA SER A 84 11.76 4.18 9.65
C SER A 84 11.31 5.46 10.37
N PRO A 85 10.37 5.36 11.34
CA PRO A 85 9.69 4.13 11.76
C PRO A 85 8.68 3.61 10.72
N LEU A 86 8.43 2.29 10.74
CA LEU A 86 7.26 1.70 10.09
C LEU A 86 6.04 2.05 10.96
N GLU A 87 5.15 2.88 10.43
CA GLU A 87 3.94 3.31 11.11
C GLU A 87 2.70 2.71 10.44
N PHE A 88 1.79 2.19 11.25
CA PHE A 88 0.48 1.70 10.81
C PHE A 88 -0.55 1.79 11.92
N ALA A 89 -1.83 1.78 11.56
CA ALA A 89 -2.94 1.82 12.50
C ALA A 89 -3.62 0.44 12.65
N LEU A 90 -3.98 0.09 13.86
CA LEU A 90 -4.82 -1.06 14.16
C LEU A 90 -6.29 -0.65 14.07
N ASN A 91 -7.08 -1.39 13.31
CA ASN A 91 -8.52 -1.21 13.25
C ASN A 91 -9.22 -2.25 14.15
N PHE A 92 -9.98 -1.77 15.12
CA PHE A 92 -10.70 -2.56 16.11
C PHE A 92 -12.23 -2.60 15.86
N ASP A 93 -12.74 -2.04 14.77
CA ASP A 93 -14.19 -1.88 14.53
C ASP A 93 -14.96 -3.21 14.47
N GLN A 94 -14.27 -4.32 14.16
CA GLN A 94 -14.90 -5.63 13.97
C GLN A 94 -14.71 -6.58 15.17
N ILE A 95 -14.20 -6.09 16.30
CA ILE A 95 -14.05 -6.91 17.50
C ILE A 95 -15.26 -6.76 18.44
N SER A 96 -15.52 -7.78 19.23
CA SER A 96 -16.55 -7.77 20.26
C SER A 96 -15.96 -8.08 21.64
N GLY A 97 -16.48 -7.42 22.66
CA GLY A 97 -16.10 -7.58 24.04
C GLY A 97 -17.00 -8.56 24.81
N LEU A 98 -17.64 -9.52 24.12
CA LEU A 98 -18.52 -10.48 24.76
C LEU A 98 -17.75 -11.41 25.71
N SER A 99 -18.38 -11.72 26.85
CA SER A 99 -17.85 -12.66 27.83
C SER A 99 -17.91 -14.09 27.27
N SER A 100 -16.76 -14.74 27.16
CA SER A 100 -16.61 -16.11 26.71
C SER A 100 -15.68 -16.88 27.64
N SER A 101 -15.75 -18.20 27.62
CA SER A 101 -14.83 -19.10 28.34
C SER A 101 -13.39 -18.98 27.86
N SER A 102 -13.18 -18.49 26.62
CA SER A 102 -11.87 -18.20 26.04
C SER A 102 -11.91 -16.88 25.27
N SER A 103 -10.86 -16.08 25.39
CA SER A 103 -10.70 -14.85 24.62
C SER A 103 -9.76 -15.12 23.44
N SER A 104 -10.20 -14.85 22.22
CA SER A 104 -9.37 -14.92 21.02
C SER A 104 -9.28 -13.55 20.34
N LEU A 105 -8.13 -13.28 19.77
CA LEU A 105 -7.89 -12.13 18.92
C LEU A 105 -7.14 -12.62 17.67
N SER A 106 -7.49 -12.14 16.50
CA SER A 106 -6.79 -12.49 15.27
C SER A 106 -6.80 -11.31 14.30
N ALA A 107 -5.72 -11.14 13.56
CA ALA A 107 -5.68 -10.21 12.43
C ALA A 107 -6.40 -10.83 11.24
N THR A 108 -7.42 -10.16 10.72
CA THR A 108 -8.27 -10.66 9.62
C THR A 108 -7.91 -10.04 8.28
N ARG A 109 -7.28 -8.86 8.26
CA ARG A 109 -6.91 -8.13 7.05
C ARG A 109 -5.70 -7.26 7.30
N GLN A 110 -4.87 -7.12 6.28
CA GLN A 110 -3.78 -6.15 6.21
C GLN A 110 -3.69 -5.57 4.79
N ASP A 111 -3.15 -4.38 4.66
CA ASP A 111 -2.92 -3.66 3.40
C ASP A 111 -1.45 -3.69 2.95
N GLY A 112 -0.56 -4.25 3.75
CA GLY A 112 0.84 -4.48 3.39
C GLY A 112 1.03 -5.68 2.47
N PHE A 113 2.01 -5.59 1.56
CA PHE A 113 2.35 -6.66 0.62
C PHE A 113 3.84 -7.03 0.73
N PRO A 114 4.18 -8.34 0.58
CA PRO A 114 5.57 -8.75 0.44
C PRO A 114 6.18 -8.19 -0.87
N PRO A 115 7.51 -8.21 -1.03
CA PRO A 115 8.15 -7.82 -2.27
C PRO A 115 7.60 -8.64 -3.44
N GLY A 116 7.27 -7.97 -4.54
CA GLY A 116 6.78 -8.62 -5.76
C GLY A 116 7.80 -8.55 -6.88
N LYS A 117 7.89 -9.62 -7.69
CA LYS A 117 8.61 -9.62 -8.95
C LYS A 117 7.65 -9.35 -10.09
N LEU A 118 8.07 -8.53 -11.05
CA LEU A 118 7.31 -8.28 -12.26
C LEU A 118 7.13 -9.58 -13.04
N THR A 119 5.89 -10.00 -13.25
CA THR A 119 5.53 -11.22 -14.01
C THR A 119 5.10 -10.90 -15.42
N SER A 120 4.39 -9.78 -15.61
CA SER A 120 3.90 -9.32 -16.90
C SER A 120 3.68 -7.82 -16.88
N TYR A 121 3.46 -7.24 -18.06
CA TYR A 121 3.02 -5.86 -18.20
C TYR A 121 1.89 -5.75 -19.20
N LEU A 122 1.05 -4.76 -18.99
CA LEU A 122 -0.08 -4.42 -19.87
C LEU A 122 0.07 -2.96 -20.30
N ILE A 123 -0.25 -2.68 -21.56
CA ILE A 123 -0.31 -1.31 -22.06
C ILE A 123 -1.78 -0.99 -22.32
N GLY A 124 -2.30 0.01 -21.62
CA GLY A 124 -3.67 0.48 -21.78
C GLY A 124 -3.85 1.38 -23.00
N GLU A 125 -5.09 1.61 -23.41
CA GLU A 125 -5.45 2.55 -24.50
C GLU A 125 -5.01 4.00 -24.16
N ASP A 126 -4.91 4.32 -22.88
CA ASP A 126 -4.36 5.56 -22.33
C ASP A 126 -2.83 5.65 -22.41
N GLY A 127 -2.19 4.60 -22.98
CA GLY A 127 -0.74 4.48 -23.05
C GLY A 127 -0.06 4.18 -21.70
N ALA A 128 -0.81 3.98 -20.61
CA ALA A 128 -0.23 3.61 -19.33
C ALA A 128 0.32 2.19 -19.37
N ILE A 129 1.57 2.04 -18.97
CA ILE A 129 2.24 0.74 -18.82
C ILE A 129 2.06 0.30 -17.38
N ARG A 130 1.23 -0.74 -17.16
CA ARG A 130 0.94 -1.31 -15.85
C ARG A 130 1.71 -2.62 -15.70
N GLY A 131 2.52 -2.70 -14.66
CA GLY A 131 3.21 -3.94 -14.29
C GLY A 131 2.35 -4.76 -13.35
N VAL A 132 2.25 -6.06 -13.63
CA VAL A 132 1.60 -7.05 -12.77
C VAL A 132 2.69 -7.83 -12.05
N PHE A 133 2.58 -7.93 -10.72
CA PHE A 133 3.57 -8.57 -9.86
C PHE A 133 3.03 -9.89 -9.29
N ASP A 134 3.93 -10.80 -8.93
CA ASP A 134 3.60 -12.12 -8.38
C ASP A 134 2.95 -12.06 -6.98
N ASN A 135 3.06 -10.93 -6.29
CA ASN A 135 2.37 -10.66 -5.02
C ASN A 135 0.92 -10.14 -5.21
N GLY A 136 0.39 -10.15 -6.45
CA GLY A 136 -0.96 -9.70 -6.78
C GLY A 136 -1.12 -8.18 -6.87
N THR A 137 -0.05 -7.40 -6.75
CA THR A 137 -0.12 -5.95 -6.93
C THR A 137 0.03 -5.55 -8.39
N GLU A 138 -0.65 -4.45 -8.76
CA GLU A 138 -0.44 -3.77 -10.04
C GLU A 138 0.10 -2.37 -9.78
N ARG A 139 1.10 -1.95 -10.57
CA ARG A 139 1.67 -0.60 -10.49
C ARG A 139 1.85 -0.02 -11.88
N THR A 140 1.56 1.26 -12.02
CA THR A 140 1.93 2.01 -13.24
C THR A 140 3.45 2.21 -13.25
N LEU A 141 4.10 1.67 -14.28
CA LEU A 141 5.55 1.75 -14.46
C LEU A 141 5.93 2.98 -15.29
N GLY A 142 5.03 3.45 -16.15
CA GLY A 142 5.26 4.59 -17.02
C GLY A 142 4.09 4.82 -17.94
N GLN A 143 4.24 5.76 -18.87
CA GLN A 143 3.24 6.06 -19.88
C GLN A 143 3.92 6.36 -21.22
N VAL A 144 3.39 5.78 -22.30
CA VAL A 144 3.79 6.10 -23.66
C VAL A 144 3.30 7.50 -24.00
N ARG A 145 4.15 8.34 -24.56
CA ARG A 145 3.77 9.64 -25.11
C ARG A 145 3.70 9.56 -26.63
N LEU A 146 2.68 10.16 -27.20
CA LEU A 146 2.49 10.24 -28.64
C LEU A 146 2.79 11.65 -29.12
N ALA A 147 3.25 11.75 -30.35
CA ALA A 147 3.45 13.02 -31.05
C ALA A 147 2.56 13.08 -32.29
N ARG A 148 1.78 14.14 -32.40
CA ARG A 148 0.98 14.46 -33.62
C ARG A 148 1.63 15.57 -34.38
N PHE A 149 1.66 15.45 -35.69
CA PHE A 149 2.16 16.46 -36.63
C PHE A 149 1.02 16.99 -37.51
N ALA A 150 1.10 18.25 -37.87
CA ALA A 150 0.12 18.86 -38.77
C ALA A 150 0.17 18.20 -40.17
N ASN A 151 1.36 17.82 -40.62
CA ASN A 151 1.56 17.08 -41.87
C ASN A 151 2.54 15.92 -41.64
N PRO A 152 2.05 14.70 -41.36
CA PRO A 152 2.91 13.53 -41.14
C PRO A 152 3.74 13.16 -42.37
N ALA A 153 3.23 13.41 -43.59
CA ALA A 153 3.96 13.14 -44.84
C ALA A 153 5.20 14.03 -45.02
N GLY A 154 5.29 15.12 -44.27
CA GLY A 154 6.45 16.02 -44.26
C GLY A 154 7.55 15.63 -43.26
N LEU A 155 7.44 14.49 -42.56
CA LEU A 155 8.47 13.99 -41.68
C LEU A 155 9.66 13.42 -42.47
N ASP A 156 10.86 13.66 -41.96
CA ASP A 156 12.09 13.10 -42.47
C ASP A 156 12.34 11.70 -41.92
N GLN A 157 12.38 10.69 -42.79
CA GLN A 157 12.70 9.32 -42.38
C GLN A 157 14.19 9.18 -42.12
N ARG A 158 14.56 8.75 -40.89
CA ARG A 158 15.95 8.61 -40.44
C ARG A 158 16.43 7.15 -40.40
N GLY A 159 15.63 6.21 -40.90
CA GLY A 159 15.90 4.77 -40.83
C GLY A 159 15.49 4.16 -39.48
N GLN A 160 15.45 2.81 -39.42
CA GLN A 160 15.05 2.06 -38.23
C GLN A 160 13.68 2.48 -37.64
N ASN A 161 12.73 2.84 -38.52
CA ASN A 161 11.41 3.37 -38.15
C ASN A 161 11.45 4.66 -37.32
N LEU A 162 12.55 5.42 -37.38
CA LEU A 162 12.69 6.72 -36.73
C LEU A 162 12.35 7.84 -37.73
N PHE A 163 11.58 8.81 -37.26
CA PHE A 163 11.20 9.99 -37.98
C PHE A 163 11.70 11.25 -37.26
N GLY A 164 12.13 12.22 -38.02
CA GLY A 164 12.48 13.55 -37.53
C GLY A 164 11.54 14.62 -38.07
N THR A 165 11.55 15.79 -37.47
CA THR A 165 10.82 16.94 -37.99
C THR A 165 11.45 17.41 -39.29
N GLY A 166 10.64 17.43 -40.35
CA GLY A 166 11.01 18.01 -41.66
C GLY A 166 10.51 19.44 -41.80
N VAL A 167 10.95 20.10 -42.88
CA VAL A 167 10.57 21.50 -43.14
C VAL A 167 9.06 21.70 -43.28
N ASN A 168 8.36 20.67 -43.79
CA ASN A 168 6.91 20.70 -44.04
C ASN A 168 6.07 19.89 -43.04
N SER A 169 6.66 19.33 -41.96
CA SER A 169 5.92 18.52 -40.99
C SER A 169 5.11 19.35 -39.97
N GLY A 170 5.53 20.58 -39.74
CA GLY A 170 5.09 21.36 -38.61
C GLY A 170 5.75 20.93 -37.29
N LEU A 171 5.47 21.66 -36.21
CA LEU A 171 5.97 21.32 -34.91
C LEU A 171 5.18 20.13 -34.27
N PRO A 172 5.85 19.25 -33.53
CA PRO A 172 5.18 18.17 -32.85
C PRO A 172 4.28 18.68 -31.72
N VAL A 173 3.04 18.18 -31.67
CA VAL A 173 2.19 18.29 -30.50
C VAL A 173 2.32 16.98 -29.71
N VAL A 174 3.00 17.04 -28.58
CA VAL A 174 3.29 15.86 -27.74
C VAL A 174 2.29 15.82 -26.58
N GLY A 175 1.67 14.66 -26.37
CA GLY A 175 0.70 14.48 -25.28
C GLY A 175 0.48 13.02 -24.92
N SER A 176 -0.44 12.81 -24.01
CA SER A 176 -0.90 11.47 -23.63
C SER A 176 -1.86 10.92 -24.68
N PRO A 177 -1.90 9.60 -24.92
CA PRO A 177 -2.90 8.99 -25.79
C PRO A 177 -4.33 9.37 -25.36
N GLY A 178 -5.18 9.68 -26.33
CA GLY A 178 -6.58 10.09 -26.11
C GLY A 178 -6.78 11.56 -25.73
N GLU A 179 -5.72 12.31 -25.47
CA GLU A 179 -5.81 13.75 -25.13
C GLU A 179 -5.55 14.64 -26.36
N GLN A 180 -6.12 15.86 -26.36
CA GLN A 180 -5.88 16.93 -27.34
C GLN A 180 -5.96 16.49 -28.83
N GLY A 181 -6.83 15.53 -29.12
CA GLY A 181 -6.97 14.97 -30.47
C GLY A 181 -5.79 14.08 -30.92
N ILE A 182 -5.01 13.61 -29.98
CA ILE A 182 -4.02 12.55 -30.16
C ILE A 182 -4.74 11.21 -30.08
N GLY A 183 -4.44 10.27 -30.98
CA GLY A 183 -5.06 8.95 -31.01
C GLY A 183 -4.81 8.12 -29.75
N SER A 184 -5.56 7.03 -29.57
CA SER A 184 -5.33 6.05 -28.52
C SER A 184 -4.30 5.00 -28.94
N VAL A 185 -3.75 4.28 -27.96
CA VAL A 185 -2.83 3.16 -28.20
C VAL A 185 -3.64 1.86 -28.28
N ILE A 186 -3.37 1.01 -29.25
CA ILE A 186 -3.92 -0.35 -29.33
C ILE A 186 -2.77 -1.31 -29.07
N SER A 187 -2.86 -2.05 -27.96
CA SER A 187 -1.83 -3.05 -27.65
C SER A 187 -2.11 -4.37 -28.35
N GLY A 188 -1.04 -5.10 -28.71
CA GLY A 188 -1.16 -6.43 -29.34
C GLY A 188 -1.56 -6.41 -30.82
N ALA A 189 -1.62 -5.25 -31.46
CA ALA A 189 -1.84 -5.11 -32.90
C ALA A 189 -0.54 -4.70 -33.59
N VAL A 190 -0.41 -5.12 -34.86
CA VAL A 190 0.63 -4.67 -35.78
C VAL A 190 -0.04 -3.78 -36.81
N GLU A 191 0.59 -2.66 -37.14
CA GLU A 191 0.13 -1.70 -38.13
C GLU A 191 0.34 -2.24 -39.54
#